data_f1de40578639be45a9f73094bc06d33e
#
_entry.id   f1de40578639be45a9f73094bc06d33e
#
_cell.length_a   1.000
_cell.length_b   1.000
_cell.length_c   1.000
_cell.angle_alpha   90.00
_cell.angle_beta   90.00
_cell.angle_gamma   90.00
#
_symmetry.space_group_name_H-M   'P 1'
#
loop_
_entity.id
_entity.type
_entity.pdbx_description
1 polymer ?
#
loop_
_entity_poly.entity_id
_entity_poly.type
_entity_poly.pdbx_seq_one_letter_code
_entity_poly.pdbx_strand_id
1 'polypeptide(L)'
;MSGTPPAEVPIDATLVRALLRDQHPDLADLPLTAVDAGWDNQMFRLGDRLAVRLPRRALAAALVIHEQNWLPRLASHLPIPTPAPVRIGAPGRGYPWRWSVLPWFEAATAHEAPPNRDQADRLSDFLIALHTEAPTDAPINPVRGEPLIRRAPDVEARLDRLSRTTQLISPQVMRAWRAGLAARASISPKWIHGDLHARNILVRDGAICAVIDWGDMTSGDVATDLAVVWHLFDDALPRSSVLQKYGATQIQIARAMAWAVRIGATLLETGLVDHPAHAAMGAAVLQRLSADV
;
A
#
# COMPACT_ATOMS: atom_id res chain seq x y z
N MET A 1 -2.84 -20.57 -8.36
CA MET A 1 -1.89 -19.60 -8.02
C MET A 1 -1.56 -19.53 -6.58
N SER A 2 -0.34 -19.33 -6.35
CA SER A 2 0.45 -19.53 -5.16
C SER A 2 0.04 -18.61 -4.00
N GLY A 3 -0.11 -19.18 -2.82
CA GLY A 3 -0.13 -18.49 -1.54
C GLY A 3 1.17 -17.71 -1.27
N THR A 4 1.36 -17.22 -0.05
CA THR A 4 2.55 -16.44 0.35
C THR A 4 3.84 -17.15 -0.07
N PRO A 5 4.74 -16.49 -0.82
CA PRO A 5 5.99 -17.12 -1.27
C PRO A 5 6.83 -17.61 -0.08
N PRO A 6 7.57 -18.72 -0.23
CA PRO A 6 8.46 -19.21 0.82
C PRO A 6 9.58 -18.19 1.09
N ALA A 7 10.05 -18.16 2.34
CA ALA A 7 11.23 -17.39 2.69
C ALA A 7 12.49 -18.06 2.10
N GLU A 8 13.42 -17.25 1.57
CA GLU A 8 14.71 -17.74 1.04
C GLU A 8 15.73 -18.00 2.15
N VAL A 9 15.51 -17.39 3.31
CA VAL A 9 16.35 -17.58 4.50
C VAL A 9 15.48 -17.75 5.73
N PRO A 10 15.88 -18.60 6.71
CA PRO A 10 15.16 -18.71 7.97
C PRO A 10 15.33 -17.42 8.78
N ILE A 11 14.22 -16.90 9.30
CA ILE A 11 14.20 -15.68 10.13
C ILE A 11 13.42 -15.99 11.40
N ASP A 12 14.13 -16.09 12.51
CA ASP A 12 13.55 -16.33 13.84
C ASP A 12 13.97 -15.27 14.86
N ALA A 13 13.38 -15.32 16.03
CA ALA A 13 13.70 -14.40 17.12
C ALA A 13 15.16 -14.48 17.58
N THR A 14 15.80 -15.65 17.45
CA THR A 14 17.21 -15.85 17.82
C THR A 14 18.12 -15.05 16.91
N LEU A 15 17.92 -15.15 15.60
CA LEU A 15 18.63 -14.35 14.60
C LEU A 15 18.43 -12.86 14.84
N VAL A 16 17.18 -12.40 15.00
CA VAL A 16 16.87 -10.99 15.21
C VAL A 16 17.54 -10.46 16.48
N ARG A 17 17.52 -11.24 17.57
CA ARG A 17 18.18 -10.89 18.83
C ARG A 17 19.71 -10.76 18.66
N ALA A 18 20.32 -11.66 17.88
CA ALA A 18 21.75 -11.61 17.60
C ALA A 18 22.12 -10.39 16.75
N LEU A 19 21.32 -10.06 15.73
CA LEU A 19 21.50 -8.86 14.90
C LEU A 19 21.37 -7.57 15.73
N LEU A 20 20.37 -7.50 16.61
CA LEU A 20 20.19 -6.37 17.52
C LEU A 20 21.40 -6.19 18.46
N ARG A 21 21.87 -7.28 19.08
CA ARG A 21 23.05 -7.23 19.97
C ARG A 21 24.30 -6.70 19.27
N ASP A 22 24.49 -7.09 18.02
CA ASP A 22 25.68 -6.69 17.27
C ASP A 22 25.61 -5.24 16.78
N GLN A 23 24.42 -4.77 16.37
CA GLN A 23 24.30 -3.52 15.61
C GLN A 23 23.54 -2.42 16.37
N HIS A 24 22.65 -2.78 17.28
CA HIS A 24 21.80 -1.87 18.08
C HIS A 24 21.67 -2.38 19.52
N PRO A 25 22.78 -2.46 20.29
CA PRO A 25 22.80 -3.07 21.61
C PRO A 25 21.87 -2.38 22.61
N ASP A 26 21.58 -1.09 22.41
CA ASP A 26 20.62 -0.29 23.19
C ASP A 26 19.18 -0.82 23.08
N LEU A 27 18.87 -1.58 22.05
CA LEU A 27 17.54 -2.16 21.79
C LEU A 27 17.49 -3.67 22.06
N ALA A 28 18.63 -4.29 22.29
CA ALA A 28 18.74 -5.76 22.31
C ALA A 28 17.96 -6.44 23.44
N ASP A 29 17.73 -5.77 24.56
CA ASP A 29 17.05 -6.34 25.73
C ASP A 29 15.55 -6.04 25.77
N LEU A 30 15.03 -5.26 24.82
CA LEU A 30 13.58 -5.03 24.71
C LEU A 30 12.84 -6.34 24.41
N PRO A 31 11.61 -6.53 24.92
CA PRO A 31 10.76 -7.66 24.56
C PRO A 31 10.63 -7.81 23.04
N LEU A 32 10.81 -9.04 22.53
CA LEU A 32 10.73 -9.34 21.10
C LEU A 32 9.68 -10.43 20.87
N THR A 33 8.63 -10.11 20.12
CA THR A 33 7.52 -11.02 19.82
C THR A 33 7.34 -11.10 18.30
N ALA A 34 7.26 -12.30 17.75
CA ALA A 34 6.97 -12.47 16.33
C ALA A 34 5.56 -11.98 16.01
N VAL A 35 5.44 -11.26 14.90
CA VAL A 35 4.16 -10.87 14.28
C VAL A 35 3.98 -11.73 13.03
N ASP A 36 2.75 -11.85 12.55
CA ASP A 36 2.47 -12.62 11.34
C ASP A 36 3.36 -12.15 10.18
N ALA A 37 3.89 -13.12 9.44
CA ALA A 37 4.70 -12.84 8.28
C ALA A 37 3.85 -12.22 7.16
N GLY A 38 4.26 -11.07 6.67
CA GLY A 38 3.71 -10.50 5.46
C GLY A 38 4.23 -11.21 4.20
N TRP A 39 3.78 -10.75 3.04
CA TRP A 39 4.17 -11.29 1.74
C TRP A 39 5.69 -11.22 1.50
N ASP A 40 6.28 -10.09 1.84
CA ASP A 40 7.68 -9.76 1.55
C ASP A 40 8.59 -9.71 2.78
N ASN A 41 8.02 -9.49 3.97
CA ASN A 41 8.78 -9.22 5.18
C ASN A 41 8.33 -10.09 6.35
N GLN A 42 9.29 -10.47 7.19
CA GLN A 42 9.05 -10.96 8.54
C GLN A 42 9.11 -9.78 9.50
N MET A 43 8.09 -9.68 10.36
CA MET A 43 7.97 -8.63 11.36
C MET A 43 8.10 -9.19 12.77
N PHE A 44 8.77 -8.43 13.64
CA PHE A 44 8.80 -8.67 15.08
C PHE A 44 8.46 -7.38 15.81
N ARG A 45 7.54 -7.42 16.75
CA ARG A 45 7.34 -6.33 17.69
C ARG A 45 8.51 -6.27 18.64
N LEU A 46 9.04 -5.07 18.87
CA LEU A 46 10.19 -4.82 19.74
C LEU A 46 9.81 -3.79 20.81
N GLY A 47 9.58 -4.26 22.03
CA GLY A 47 8.95 -3.46 23.07
C GLY A 47 7.58 -2.98 22.68
N ASP A 48 7.16 -1.82 23.20
CA ASP A 48 5.80 -1.30 23.00
C ASP A 48 5.68 -0.39 21.75
N ARG A 49 6.78 0.18 21.28
CA ARG A 49 6.75 1.26 20.28
C ARG A 49 7.56 1.01 19.02
N LEU A 50 8.22 -0.14 18.92
CA LEU A 50 9.08 -0.46 17.79
C LEU A 50 8.71 -1.79 17.15
N ALA A 51 9.15 -1.97 15.91
CA ALA A 51 9.13 -3.22 15.20
C ALA A 51 10.46 -3.44 14.48
N VAL A 52 10.87 -4.69 14.33
CA VAL A 52 11.98 -5.08 13.46
C VAL A 52 11.40 -5.70 12.21
N ARG A 53 11.79 -5.19 11.04
CA ARG A 53 11.37 -5.70 9.74
C ARG A 53 12.54 -6.23 8.96
N LEU A 54 12.43 -7.49 8.54
CA LEU A 54 13.44 -8.19 7.76
C LEU A 54 12.84 -8.72 6.46
N PRO A 55 13.37 -8.37 5.27
CA PRO A 55 13.00 -9.02 4.02
C PRO A 55 13.13 -10.53 4.10
N ARG A 56 12.18 -11.24 3.49
CA ARG A 56 12.18 -12.72 3.41
C ARG A 56 12.81 -13.25 2.13
N ARG A 57 12.99 -12.36 1.14
CA ARG A 57 13.41 -12.68 -0.23
C ARG A 57 14.28 -11.56 -0.81
N ALA A 58 15.14 -11.90 -1.75
CA ALA A 58 16.00 -10.94 -2.44
C ALA A 58 15.21 -9.81 -3.12
N LEU A 59 14.05 -10.12 -3.73
CA LEU A 59 13.18 -9.11 -4.35
C LEU A 59 12.69 -8.07 -3.33
N ALA A 60 12.35 -8.48 -2.12
CA ALA A 60 11.91 -7.58 -1.06
C ALA A 60 13.06 -6.76 -0.46
N ALA A 61 14.28 -7.27 -0.53
CA ALA A 61 15.45 -6.58 0.00
C ALA A 61 15.72 -5.23 -0.72
N ALA A 62 15.47 -5.15 -2.02
CA ALA A 62 15.59 -3.92 -2.79
C ALA A 62 14.57 -2.86 -2.31
N LEU A 63 13.35 -3.27 -1.95
CA LEU A 63 12.30 -2.37 -1.46
C LEU A 63 12.66 -1.76 -0.12
N VAL A 64 13.29 -2.54 0.78
CA VAL A 64 13.78 -2.03 2.07
C VAL A 64 14.85 -0.96 1.89
N ILE A 65 15.74 -1.11 0.90
CA ILE A 65 16.76 -0.10 0.58
C ILE A 65 16.09 1.20 0.10
N HIS A 66 15.06 1.11 -0.74
CA HIS A 66 14.31 2.29 -1.21
C HIS A 66 13.67 3.03 -0.02
N GLU A 67 13.00 2.31 0.87
CA GLU A 67 12.42 2.92 2.07
C GLU A 67 13.46 3.57 2.98
N GLN A 68 14.59 2.89 3.23
CA GLN A 68 15.67 3.44 4.05
C GLN A 68 16.24 4.75 3.50
N ASN A 69 16.31 4.87 2.18
CA ASN A 69 16.87 6.04 1.52
C ASN A 69 15.89 7.22 1.40
N TRP A 70 14.61 6.94 1.17
CA TRP A 70 13.65 7.94 0.75
C TRP A 70 12.56 8.25 1.78
N LEU A 71 12.06 7.24 2.49
CA LEU A 71 10.95 7.45 3.42
C LEU A 71 11.25 8.44 4.55
N PRO A 72 12.46 8.51 5.15
CA PRO A 72 12.75 9.53 6.17
C PRO A 72 12.59 10.97 5.68
N ARG A 73 12.89 11.22 4.40
CA ARG A 73 12.74 12.56 3.79
C ARG A 73 11.27 12.88 3.55
N LEU A 74 10.50 11.92 3.02
CA LEU A 74 9.06 12.10 2.79
C LEU A 74 8.31 12.23 4.12
N ALA A 75 8.59 11.39 5.10
CA ALA A 75 7.92 11.37 6.39
C ALA A 75 7.95 12.71 7.12
N SER A 76 9.02 13.51 6.93
CA SER A 76 9.15 14.83 7.58
C SER A 76 8.11 15.87 7.13
N HIS A 77 7.47 15.65 5.98
CA HIS A 77 6.48 16.56 5.39
C HIS A 77 5.06 16.01 5.39
N LEU A 78 4.90 14.72 5.73
CA LEU A 78 3.58 14.07 5.69
C LEU A 78 2.78 14.36 6.98
N PRO A 79 1.50 14.77 6.86
CA PRO A 79 0.66 15.08 8.02
C PRO A 79 0.14 13.83 8.74
N ILE A 80 0.32 12.64 8.16
CA ILE A 80 -0.02 11.36 8.76
C ILE A 80 1.27 10.59 9.04
N PRO A 81 1.46 10.07 10.26
CA PRO A 81 2.63 9.28 10.63
C PRO A 81 2.91 8.12 9.66
N THR A 82 4.19 7.87 9.40
CA THR A 82 4.66 6.78 8.55
C THR A 82 5.80 6.03 9.26
N PRO A 83 6.02 4.75 8.96
CA PRO A 83 7.05 3.94 9.62
C PRO A 83 8.45 4.21 9.04
N ALA A 84 8.89 5.47 9.02
CA ALA A 84 10.26 5.78 8.63
C ALA A 84 11.25 5.07 9.57
N PRO A 85 12.31 4.43 9.04
CA PRO A 85 13.27 3.68 9.84
C PRO A 85 13.94 4.55 10.91
N VAL A 86 13.85 4.14 12.19
CA VAL A 86 14.56 4.77 13.31
C VAL A 86 15.98 4.21 13.48
N ARG A 87 16.21 2.98 13.00
CA ARG A 87 17.52 2.35 12.88
C ARG A 87 17.59 1.52 11.61
N ILE A 88 18.75 1.47 11.02
CA ILE A 88 19.07 0.68 9.83
C ILE A 88 20.06 -0.40 10.21
N GLY A 89 19.73 -1.66 9.89
CA GLY A 89 20.60 -2.80 10.08
C GLY A 89 21.25 -3.24 8.77
N ALA A 90 22.49 -3.71 8.88
CA ALA A 90 23.27 -4.30 7.79
C ALA A 90 23.17 -5.83 7.80
N PRO A 91 23.58 -6.53 6.70
CA PRO A 91 23.75 -7.97 6.70
C PRO A 91 24.63 -8.46 7.85
N GLY A 92 24.32 -9.62 8.42
CA GLY A 92 25.08 -10.21 9.54
C GLY A 92 24.48 -11.51 10.02
N ARG A 93 25.24 -12.29 10.80
CA ARG A 93 24.81 -13.56 11.39
C ARG A 93 24.21 -14.56 10.38
N GLY A 94 24.71 -14.54 9.14
CA GLY A 94 24.17 -15.36 8.05
C GLY A 94 22.92 -14.79 7.38
N TYR A 95 22.36 -13.68 7.84
CA TYR A 95 21.29 -12.95 7.19
C TYR A 95 21.89 -12.00 6.12
N PRO A 96 21.46 -12.10 4.82
CA PRO A 96 22.21 -11.49 3.73
C PRO A 96 21.79 -10.06 3.37
N TRP A 97 20.68 -9.54 3.94
CA TRP A 97 20.10 -8.27 3.48
C TRP A 97 20.11 -7.19 4.56
N ARG A 98 19.84 -5.95 4.12
CA ARG A 98 19.53 -4.84 5.03
C ARG A 98 18.17 -5.07 5.68
N TRP A 99 18.02 -4.56 6.91
CA TRP A 99 16.82 -4.65 7.72
C TRP A 99 16.58 -3.32 8.45
N SER A 100 15.40 -3.14 9.04
CA SER A 100 15.04 -1.87 9.67
C SER A 100 14.39 -2.08 11.02
N VAL A 101 14.64 -1.16 11.95
CA VAL A 101 13.80 -0.93 13.12
C VAL A 101 12.90 0.24 12.81
N LEU A 102 11.58 0.05 12.96
CA LEU A 102 10.51 0.96 12.57
C LEU A 102 9.69 1.35 13.80
N PRO A 103 9.00 2.51 13.81
CA PRO A 103 7.93 2.75 14.76
C PRO A 103 6.83 1.69 14.63
N TRP A 104 6.29 1.26 15.78
CA TRP A 104 5.09 0.43 15.86
C TRP A 104 3.87 1.30 16.13
N PHE A 105 2.81 1.11 15.37
CA PHE A 105 1.53 1.80 15.55
C PHE A 105 0.48 0.81 16.05
N GLU A 106 0.02 0.99 17.29
CA GLU A 106 -1.04 0.18 17.86
C GLU A 106 -2.41 0.69 17.36
N ALA A 107 -2.91 0.10 16.28
CA ALA A 107 -4.16 0.49 15.64
C ALA A 107 -4.66 -0.63 14.73
N ALA A 108 -5.96 -0.63 14.42
CA ALA A 108 -6.54 -1.52 13.43
C ALA A 108 -6.29 -1.02 12.01
N THR A 109 -6.34 -1.89 11.02
CA THR A 109 -6.35 -1.47 9.61
C THR A 109 -7.71 -0.84 9.26
N ALA A 110 -7.74 0.06 8.28
CA ALA A 110 -8.99 0.63 7.79
C ALA A 110 -9.96 -0.40 7.19
N HIS A 111 -9.46 -1.60 6.87
CA HIS A 111 -10.29 -2.75 6.49
C HIS A 111 -11.07 -3.30 7.69
N GLU A 112 -10.45 -3.38 8.86
CA GLU A 112 -11.05 -3.89 10.10
C GLU A 112 -11.89 -2.82 10.80
N ALA A 113 -11.43 -1.57 10.79
CA ALA A 113 -12.09 -0.41 11.38
C ALA A 113 -12.05 0.75 10.38
N PRO A 114 -13.09 0.95 9.56
CA PRO A 114 -13.13 2.05 8.60
C PRO A 114 -13.00 3.41 9.28
N PRO A 115 -12.34 4.39 8.63
CA PRO A 115 -12.25 5.74 9.16
C PRO A 115 -13.60 6.45 9.13
N ASN A 116 -13.81 7.39 10.04
CA ASN A 116 -14.96 8.27 10.04
C ASN A 116 -14.99 9.14 8.76
N ARG A 117 -16.18 9.61 8.37
CA ARG A 117 -16.39 10.44 7.16
C ARG A 117 -15.59 11.75 7.20
N ASP A 118 -15.40 12.33 8.37
CA ASP A 118 -14.63 13.58 8.59
C ASP A 118 -13.12 13.41 8.30
N GLN A 119 -12.64 12.18 8.16
CA GLN A 119 -11.24 11.90 7.81
C GLN A 119 -10.94 12.15 6.32
N ALA A 120 -11.93 12.48 5.50
CA ALA A 120 -11.76 12.85 4.10
C ALA A 120 -10.77 13.99 3.92
N ASP A 121 -10.86 15.03 4.76
CA ASP A 121 -9.96 16.18 4.72
C ASP A 121 -8.53 15.81 5.06
N ARG A 122 -8.34 14.97 6.08
CA ARG A 122 -7.03 14.49 6.50
C ARG A 122 -6.36 13.62 5.43
N LEU A 123 -7.14 12.76 4.76
CA LEU A 123 -6.64 11.97 3.63
C LEU A 123 -6.23 12.86 2.46
N SER A 124 -7.02 13.90 2.14
CA SER A 124 -6.68 14.86 1.08
C SER A 124 -5.36 15.56 1.37
N ASP A 125 -5.19 16.08 2.60
CA ASP A 125 -3.97 16.78 3.00
C ASP A 125 -2.75 15.86 2.91
N PHE A 126 -2.91 14.59 3.26
CA PHE A 126 -1.86 13.58 3.11
C PHE A 126 -1.49 13.36 1.63
N LEU A 127 -2.48 13.16 0.76
CA LEU A 127 -2.25 12.95 -0.68
C LEU A 127 -1.60 14.17 -1.34
N ILE A 128 -2.04 15.38 -0.98
CA ILE A 128 -1.43 16.63 -1.46
C ILE A 128 0.04 16.74 -1.03
N ALA A 129 0.32 16.43 0.24
CA ALA A 129 1.68 16.49 0.78
C ALA A 129 2.61 15.43 0.17
N LEU A 130 2.07 14.24 -0.14
CA LEU A 130 2.83 13.14 -0.76
C LEU A 130 3.13 13.41 -2.23
N HIS A 131 2.14 13.84 -3.01
CA HIS A 131 2.21 13.93 -4.46
C HIS A 131 3.02 15.15 -4.95
N THR A 132 4.22 15.32 -4.40
CA THR A 132 5.21 16.31 -4.84
C THR A 132 6.04 15.77 -6.01
N GLU A 133 6.80 16.63 -6.67
CA GLU A 133 7.72 16.20 -7.74
C GLU A 133 8.75 15.21 -7.22
N ALA A 134 8.87 14.08 -7.90
CA ALA A 134 9.87 13.09 -7.59
C ALA A 134 11.17 13.45 -8.32
N PRO A 135 12.33 13.37 -7.65
CA PRO A 135 13.62 13.60 -8.30
C PRO A 135 13.90 12.50 -9.34
N THR A 136 14.83 12.77 -10.26
CA THR A 136 15.13 11.87 -11.38
C THR A 136 15.72 10.53 -10.97
N ASP A 137 16.30 10.46 -9.76
CA ASP A 137 16.87 9.25 -9.15
C ASP A 137 15.88 8.55 -8.19
N ALA A 138 14.62 9.00 -8.16
CA ALA A 138 13.56 8.30 -7.42
C ALA A 138 13.39 6.87 -7.91
N PRO A 139 13.06 5.91 -7.05
CA PRO A 139 12.84 4.53 -7.45
C PRO A 139 11.70 4.44 -8.48
N ILE A 140 11.86 3.57 -9.46
CA ILE A 140 10.84 3.25 -10.45
C ILE A 140 10.33 1.84 -10.16
N ASN A 141 9.04 1.73 -9.87
CA ASN A 141 8.39 0.45 -9.68
C ASN A 141 7.75 0.00 -11.02
N PRO A 142 8.11 -1.19 -11.54
CA PRO A 142 7.63 -1.64 -12.85
C PRO A 142 6.15 -2.04 -12.86
N VAL A 143 5.49 -2.06 -11.71
CA VAL A 143 4.08 -2.50 -11.58
C VAL A 143 3.17 -1.46 -10.95
N ARG A 144 3.73 -0.37 -10.40
CA ARG A 144 3.00 0.70 -9.71
C ARG A 144 3.22 2.04 -10.41
N GLY A 145 2.20 2.87 -10.47
CA GLY A 145 2.31 4.24 -11.03
C GLY A 145 2.64 4.33 -12.53
N GLU A 146 2.71 3.20 -13.23
CA GLU A 146 2.91 3.14 -14.67
C GLU A 146 1.62 3.39 -15.45
N PRO A 147 1.69 3.71 -16.75
CA PRO A 147 0.50 3.86 -17.57
C PRO A 147 -0.35 2.59 -17.57
N LEU A 148 -1.63 2.70 -17.20
CA LEU A 148 -2.60 1.58 -17.11
C LEU A 148 -2.67 0.73 -18.37
N ILE A 149 -2.44 1.32 -19.55
CA ILE A 149 -2.49 0.60 -20.83
C ILE A 149 -1.52 -0.57 -20.87
N ARG A 150 -0.39 -0.51 -20.17
CA ARG A 150 0.57 -1.61 -20.10
C ARG A 150 0.04 -2.81 -19.32
N ARG A 151 -0.96 -2.58 -18.46
CA ARG A 151 -1.63 -3.61 -17.63
C ARG A 151 -2.94 -4.09 -18.23
N ALA A 152 -3.41 -3.45 -19.30
CA ALA A 152 -4.72 -3.74 -19.86
C ALA A 152 -4.91 -5.22 -20.19
N PRO A 153 -4.00 -5.94 -20.87
CA PRO A 153 -4.21 -7.33 -21.20
C PRO A 153 -4.44 -8.23 -19.96
N ASP A 154 -3.62 -8.05 -18.92
CA ASP A 154 -3.72 -8.84 -17.68
C ASP A 154 -5.00 -8.53 -16.90
N VAL A 155 -5.36 -7.24 -16.83
CA VAL A 155 -6.56 -6.80 -16.12
C VAL A 155 -7.82 -7.25 -16.85
N GLU A 156 -7.89 -7.11 -18.17
CA GLU A 156 -9.05 -7.52 -18.97
C GLU A 156 -9.27 -9.03 -18.91
N ALA A 157 -8.20 -9.82 -18.98
CA ALA A 157 -8.28 -11.27 -18.78
C ALA A 157 -8.82 -11.64 -17.39
N ARG A 158 -8.43 -10.89 -16.34
CA ARG A 158 -8.95 -11.06 -14.98
C ARG A 158 -10.42 -10.68 -14.88
N LEU A 159 -10.81 -9.53 -15.44
CA LEU A 159 -12.20 -9.07 -15.43
C LEU A 159 -13.10 -10.06 -16.17
N ASP A 160 -12.65 -10.63 -17.29
CA ASP A 160 -13.36 -11.68 -18.02
C ASP A 160 -13.58 -12.93 -17.17
N ARG A 161 -12.53 -13.43 -16.48
CA ARG A 161 -12.69 -14.58 -15.58
C ARG A 161 -13.67 -14.30 -14.44
N LEU A 162 -13.53 -13.14 -13.78
CA LEU A 162 -14.40 -12.73 -12.67
C LEU A 162 -15.86 -12.53 -13.11
N SER A 163 -16.09 -12.00 -14.31
CA SER A 163 -17.46 -11.80 -14.84
C SER A 163 -18.24 -13.10 -15.01
N ARG A 164 -17.56 -14.24 -15.18
CA ARG A 164 -18.17 -15.57 -15.29
C ARG A 164 -18.53 -16.18 -13.92
N THR A 165 -17.91 -15.69 -12.85
CA THR A 165 -18.04 -16.29 -11.51
C THR A 165 -18.72 -15.37 -10.50
N THR A 166 -18.82 -14.07 -10.78
CA THR A 166 -19.43 -13.07 -9.88
C THR A 166 -20.25 -12.06 -10.65
N GLN A 167 -21.18 -11.37 -9.95
CA GLN A 167 -21.95 -10.24 -10.48
C GLN A 167 -21.26 -8.88 -10.24
N LEU A 168 -20.03 -8.89 -9.68
CA LEU A 168 -19.32 -7.67 -9.28
C LEU A 168 -18.69 -6.93 -10.47
N ILE A 169 -18.49 -7.61 -11.59
CA ILE A 169 -17.99 -6.98 -12.82
C ILE A 169 -19.18 -6.43 -13.62
N SER A 170 -19.77 -5.39 -13.08
CA SER A 170 -20.95 -4.74 -13.67
C SER A 170 -20.60 -3.93 -14.93
N PRO A 171 -21.61 -3.56 -15.77
CA PRO A 171 -21.39 -2.63 -16.88
C PRO A 171 -20.77 -1.29 -16.44
N GLN A 172 -21.08 -0.84 -15.21
CA GLN A 172 -20.51 0.37 -14.61
C GLN A 172 -19.00 0.21 -14.35
N VAL A 173 -18.59 -0.88 -13.74
CA VAL A 173 -17.17 -1.21 -13.52
C VAL A 173 -16.42 -1.25 -14.85
N MET A 174 -17.00 -1.87 -15.88
CA MET A 174 -16.40 -1.92 -17.20
C MET A 174 -16.35 -0.54 -17.89
N ARG A 175 -17.32 0.34 -17.65
CA ARG A 175 -17.26 1.73 -18.13
C ARG A 175 -16.13 2.49 -17.44
N ALA A 176 -16.00 2.39 -16.10
CA ALA A 176 -14.91 3.02 -15.35
C ALA A 176 -13.54 2.55 -15.88
N TRP A 177 -13.36 1.26 -16.11
CA TRP A 177 -12.14 0.70 -16.68
C TRP A 177 -11.81 1.32 -18.05
N ARG A 178 -12.75 1.29 -18.98
CA ARG A 178 -12.56 1.81 -20.35
C ARG A 178 -12.31 3.33 -20.36
N ALA A 179 -13.05 4.09 -19.53
CA ALA A 179 -12.85 5.53 -19.39
C ALA A 179 -11.44 5.87 -18.91
N GLY A 180 -10.92 5.13 -17.91
CA GLY A 180 -9.58 5.34 -17.41
C GLY A 180 -8.48 4.99 -18.43
N LEU A 181 -8.67 3.92 -19.23
CA LEU A 181 -7.76 3.60 -20.34
C LEU A 181 -7.75 4.68 -21.43
N ALA A 182 -8.92 5.25 -21.74
CA ALA A 182 -9.06 6.32 -22.72
C ALA A 182 -8.55 7.68 -22.21
N ALA A 183 -8.48 7.87 -20.90
CA ALA A 183 -8.06 9.11 -20.24
C ALA A 183 -6.54 9.34 -20.35
N ARG A 184 -6.07 9.60 -21.57
CA ARG A 184 -4.66 9.86 -21.86
C ARG A 184 -4.29 11.24 -21.34
N ALA A 185 -3.16 11.32 -20.63
CA ALA A 185 -2.54 12.59 -20.23
C ALA A 185 -1.02 12.41 -20.20
N SER A 186 -0.31 13.50 -20.39
CA SER A 186 1.09 13.55 -19.98
C SER A 186 1.13 13.40 -18.46
N ILE A 187 1.82 12.37 -17.97
CA ILE A 187 2.00 12.12 -16.55
C ILE A 187 3.28 12.82 -16.12
N SER A 188 3.15 13.87 -15.31
CA SER A 188 4.29 14.40 -14.56
C SER A 188 4.54 13.44 -13.40
N PRO A 189 5.71 12.77 -13.32
CA PRO A 189 5.99 11.82 -12.26
C PRO A 189 6.00 12.52 -10.90
N LYS A 190 5.18 12.02 -9.99
CA LYS A 190 5.10 12.48 -8.61
C LYS A 190 5.46 11.34 -7.68
N TRP A 191 5.87 11.66 -6.45
CA TRP A 191 5.93 10.65 -5.41
C TRP A 191 4.55 10.05 -5.19
N ILE A 192 4.49 8.73 -5.15
CA ILE A 192 3.30 7.96 -4.78
C ILE A 192 3.68 6.86 -3.80
N HIS A 193 2.72 6.45 -2.98
CA HIS A 193 2.84 5.27 -2.14
C HIS A 193 2.87 3.99 -3.00
N GLY A 194 2.06 3.95 -4.05
CA GLY A 194 2.01 2.89 -5.04
C GLY A 194 1.12 1.71 -4.67
N ASP A 195 0.89 1.44 -3.39
CA ASP A 195 0.02 0.37 -2.90
C ASP A 195 -0.95 0.84 -1.80
N LEU A 196 -1.55 2.02 -2.00
CA LEU A 196 -2.40 2.64 -1.01
C LEU A 196 -3.80 2.01 -1.02
N HIS A 197 -4.09 1.21 -0.01
CA HIS A 197 -5.38 0.53 0.18
C HIS A 197 -5.73 0.38 1.67
N ALA A 198 -6.93 -0.14 1.99
CA ALA A 198 -7.45 -0.16 3.35
C ALA A 198 -6.59 -0.94 4.38
N ARG A 199 -5.74 -1.88 3.97
CA ARG A 199 -4.83 -2.58 4.89
C ARG A 199 -3.57 -1.79 5.20
N ASN A 200 -3.21 -0.82 4.36
CA ASN A 200 -2.01 0.00 4.53
C ASN A 200 -2.31 1.35 5.20
N ILE A 201 -3.55 1.55 5.63
CA ILE A 201 -3.98 2.71 6.42
C ILE A 201 -4.46 2.21 7.79
N LEU A 202 -3.88 2.78 8.84
CA LEU A 202 -4.22 2.44 10.21
C LEU A 202 -5.20 3.47 10.79
N VAL A 203 -6.18 2.95 11.53
CA VAL A 203 -7.26 3.73 12.13
C VAL A 203 -7.34 3.42 13.64
N ARG A 204 -7.46 4.48 14.43
CA ARG A 204 -7.70 4.41 15.87
C ARG A 204 -8.85 5.36 16.21
N ASP A 205 -9.86 4.86 16.89
CA ASP A 205 -11.05 5.63 17.29
C ASP A 205 -11.70 6.40 16.11
N GLY A 206 -11.75 5.76 14.93
CA GLY A 206 -12.28 6.33 13.71
C GLY A 206 -11.36 7.34 13.00
N ALA A 207 -10.21 7.70 13.59
CA ALA A 207 -9.24 8.62 12.98
C ALA A 207 -8.11 7.87 12.27
N ILE A 208 -7.76 8.30 11.06
CA ILE A 208 -6.57 7.81 10.35
C ILE A 208 -5.33 8.23 11.15
N CYS A 209 -4.54 7.27 11.63
CA CYS A 209 -3.41 7.53 12.52
C CYS A 209 -2.04 7.16 11.93
N ALA A 210 -1.97 6.32 10.91
CA ALA A 210 -0.73 6.03 10.19
C ALA A 210 -0.99 5.50 8.78
N VAL A 211 0.01 5.64 7.90
CA VAL A 211 0.09 4.99 6.59
C VAL A 211 1.35 4.13 6.58
N ILE A 212 1.18 2.82 6.32
CA ILE A 212 2.24 1.80 6.44
C ILE A 212 2.51 1.11 5.10
N ASP A 213 3.55 0.29 5.06
CA ASP A 213 3.95 -0.53 3.90
C ASP A 213 4.35 0.27 2.66
N TRP A 214 5.44 1.00 2.79
CA TRP A 214 6.00 1.89 1.77
C TRP A 214 6.94 1.19 0.78
N GLY A 215 7.02 -0.13 0.79
CA GLY A 215 7.91 -0.89 -0.11
C GLY A 215 7.71 -0.59 -1.59
N ASP A 216 6.47 -0.33 -1.99
CA ASP A 216 6.11 -0.01 -3.38
C ASP A 216 6.20 1.48 -3.75
N MET A 217 6.71 2.33 -2.84
CA MET A 217 6.87 3.77 -3.10
C MET A 217 7.68 4.01 -4.37
N THR A 218 7.23 4.94 -5.20
CA THR A 218 7.83 5.17 -6.51
C THR A 218 7.51 6.56 -7.04
N SER A 219 8.16 6.91 -8.15
CA SER A 219 7.78 8.02 -9.01
C SER A 219 6.74 7.54 -10.04
N GLY A 220 5.55 8.15 -10.09
CA GLY A 220 4.51 7.66 -10.99
C GLY A 220 3.26 8.52 -11.12
N ASP A 221 2.19 7.90 -11.63
CA ASP A 221 0.87 8.51 -11.78
C ASP A 221 0.12 8.55 -10.45
N VAL A 222 -0.18 9.74 -9.96
CA VAL A 222 -0.95 9.97 -8.72
C VAL A 222 -2.33 9.30 -8.73
N ALA A 223 -2.87 9.00 -9.90
CA ALA A 223 -4.14 8.28 -10.01
C ALA A 223 -4.10 6.90 -9.34
N THR A 224 -2.91 6.29 -9.20
CA THR A 224 -2.70 5.04 -8.48
C THR A 224 -3.12 5.18 -7.02
N ASP A 225 -2.68 6.24 -6.34
CA ASP A 225 -2.99 6.49 -4.94
C ASP A 225 -4.37 7.11 -4.74
N LEU A 226 -4.84 7.95 -5.68
CA LEU A 226 -6.21 8.49 -5.64
C LEU A 226 -7.27 7.39 -5.64
N ALA A 227 -6.96 6.21 -6.15
CA ALA A 227 -7.84 5.03 -6.08
C ALA A 227 -8.24 4.66 -4.63
N VAL A 228 -7.48 5.09 -3.62
CA VAL A 228 -7.72 4.80 -2.21
C VAL A 228 -9.09 5.24 -1.70
N VAL A 229 -9.69 6.27 -2.31
CA VAL A 229 -11.01 6.76 -1.87
C VAL A 229 -12.09 5.68 -1.96
N TRP A 230 -12.01 4.78 -2.97
CA TRP A 230 -12.90 3.62 -3.11
C TRP A 230 -12.54 2.46 -2.20
N HIS A 231 -11.35 2.47 -1.61
CA HIS A 231 -10.95 1.49 -0.58
C HIS A 231 -11.43 1.86 0.82
N LEU A 232 -11.58 3.16 1.12
CA LEU A 232 -11.80 3.65 2.49
C LEU A 232 -13.25 4.01 2.79
N PHE A 233 -13.96 4.66 1.86
CA PHE A 233 -15.24 5.27 2.17
C PHE A 233 -16.38 4.57 1.43
N ASP A 234 -17.38 4.10 2.20
CA ASP A 234 -18.59 3.50 1.64
C ASP A 234 -19.47 4.54 0.94
N ASP A 235 -19.52 5.76 1.46
CA ASP A 235 -20.34 6.84 0.94
C ASP A 235 -19.65 7.63 -0.17
N ALA A 236 -20.43 8.10 -1.14
CA ALA A 236 -19.94 8.93 -2.24
C ALA A 236 -19.47 10.32 -1.78
N LEU A 237 -20.09 10.90 -0.75
CA LEU A 237 -19.75 12.25 -0.26
C LEU A 237 -18.29 12.37 0.20
N PRO A 238 -17.78 11.57 1.14
CA PRO A 238 -16.37 11.67 1.51
C PRO A 238 -15.43 11.36 0.35
N ARG A 239 -15.77 10.43 -0.57
CA ARG A 239 -14.96 10.18 -1.77
C ARG A 239 -14.83 11.41 -2.66
N SER A 240 -15.97 12.06 -2.94
CA SER A 240 -16.00 13.29 -3.74
C SER A 240 -15.30 14.45 -3.03
N SER A 241 -15.45 14.57 -1.71
CA SER A 241 -14.78 15.60 -0.89
C SER A 241 -13.25 15.46 -1.00
N VAL A 242 -12.70 14.23 -0.86
CA VAL A 242 -11.25 13.99 -1.03
C VAL A 242 -10.79 14.46 -2.40
N LEU A 243 -11.45 14.02 -3.46
CA LEU A 243 -11.05 14.32 -4.84
C LEU A 243 -11.16 15.82 -5.15
N GLN A 244 -12.19 16.48 -4.65
CA GLN A 244 -12.40 17.92 -4.81
C GLN A 244 -11.34 18.73 -4.07
N LYS A 245 -11.08 18.44 -2.79
CA LYS A 245 -10.06 19.14 -1.98
C LYS A 245 -8.65 18.90 -2.55
N TYR A 246 -8.37 17.70 -3.03
CA TYR A 246 -7.12 17.38 -3.72
C TYR A 246 -6.96 18.18 -5.02
N GLY A 247 -8.04 18.63 -5.64
CA GLY A 247 -8.04 19.32 -6.94
C GLY A 247 -7.87 18.33 -8.11
N ALA A 248 -8.37 17.10 -7.96
CA ALA A 248 -8.27 16.08 -8.99
C ALA A 248 -9.02 16.47 -10.26
N THR A 249 -8.34 16.43 -11.40
CA THR A 249 -8.96 16.65 -12.72
C THR A 249 -9.84 15.44 -13.10
N GLN A 250 -10.82 15.66 -14.00
CA GLN A 250 -11.67 14.55 -14.50
C GLN A 250 -10.84 13.42 -15.14
N ILE A 251 -9.73 13.77 -15.78
CA ILE A 251 -8.78 12.80 -16.33
C ILE A 251 -8.11 11.98 -15.24
N GLN A 252 -7.69 12.59 -14.15
CA GLN A 252 -7.11 11.89 -12.99
C GLN A 252 -8.14 11.02 -12.30
N ILE A 253 -9.36 11.50 -12.12
CA ILE A 253 -10.47 10.75 -11.53
C ILE A 253 -10.79 9.50 -12.36
N ALA A 254 -10.92 9.65 -13.69
CA ALA A 254 -11.17 8.50 -14.57
C ALA A 254 -10.06 7.44 -14.46
N ARG A 255 -8.78 7.87 -14.43
CA ARG A 255 -7.66 6.94 -14.23
C ARG A 255 -7.66 6.32 -12.82
N ALA A 256 -7.99 7.09 -11.78
CA ALA A 256 -8.08 6.59 -10.42
C ALA A 256 -9.17 5.52 -10.26
N MET A 257 -10.34 5.71 -10.91
CA MET A 257 -11.38 4.69 -10.97
C MET A 257 -10.88 3.41 -11.64
N ALA A 258 -10.15 3.51 -12.74
CA ALA A 258 -9.59 2.34 -13.41
C ALA A 258 -8.48 1.66 -12.59
N TRP A 259 -7.66 2.42 -11.83
CA TRP A 259 -6.75 1.84 -10.84
C TRP A 259 -7.50 1.11 -9.73
N ALA A 260 -8.62 1.68 -9.24
CA ALA A 260 -9.47 1.02 -8.26
C ALA A 260 -10.11 -0.27 -8.83
N VAL A 261 -10.54 -0.28 -10.10
CA VAL A 261 -10.98 -1.51 -10.79
C VAL A 261 -9.87 -2.56 -10.79
N ARG A 262 -8.65 -2.18 -11.20
CA ARG A 262 -7.50 -3.10 -11.24
C ARG A 262 -7.20 -3.68 -9.86
N ILE A 263 -7.08 -2.84 -8.84
CA ILE A 263 -6.74 -3.27 -7.48
C ILE A 263 -7.88 -4.13 -6.90
N GLY A 264 -9.13 -3.67 -7.02
CA GLY A 264 -10.31 -4.39 -6.55
C GLY A 264 -10.46 -5.77 -7.20
N ALA A 265 -10.29 -5.86 -8.52
CA ALA A 265 -10.33 -7.15 -9.24
C ALA A 265 -9.17 -8.06 -8.83
N THR A 266 -7.97 -7.52 -8.57
CA THR A 266 -6.83 -8.31 -8.09
C THR A 266 -7.10 -8.88 -6.70
N LEU A 267 -7.54 -8.04 -5.77
CA LEU A 267 -7.89 -8.46 -4.41
C LEU A 267 -9.02 -9.50 -4.41
N LEU A 268 -10.06 -9.30 -5.23
CA LEU A 268 -11.16 -10.25 -5.35
C LEU A 268 -10.67 -11.60 -5.86
N GLU A 269 -9.93 -11.64 -6.98
CA GLU A 269 -9.48 -12.91 -7.58
C GLU A 269 -8.55 -13.68 -6.64
N THR A 270 -7.55 -13.00 -6.06
CA THR A 270 -6.62 -13.66 -5.11
C THR A 270 -7.33 -14.08 -3.84
N GLY A 271 -8.26 -13.26 -3.35
CA GLY A 271 -9.01 -13.57 -2.13
C GLY A 271 -9.98 -14.73 -2.25
N LEU A 272 -10.54 -14.96 -3.43
CA LEU A 272 -11.40 -16.13 -3.70
C LEU A 272 -10.62 -17.46 -3.65
N VAL A 273 -9.30 -17.43 -3.73
CA VAL A 273 -8.47 -18.65 -3.66
C VAL A 273 -8.19 -19.06 -2.20
N ASP A 274 -7.67 -18.14 -1.39
CA ASP A 274 -7.17 -18.48 -0.06
C ASP A 274 -7.23 -17.35 0.99
N HIS A 275 -7.80 -16.19 0.65
CA HIS A 275 -7.76 -15.02 1.54
C HIS A 275 -9.10 -14.26 1.61
N PRO A 276 -10.09 -14.72 2.39
CA PRO A 276 -11.44 -14.13 2.43
C PRO A 276 -11.49 -12.62 2.66
N ALA A 277 -10.57 -12.07 3.48
CA ALA A 277 -10.48 -10.63 3.71
C ALA A 277 -10.15 -9.84 2.43
N HIS A 278 -9.23 -10.35 1.58
CA HIS A 278 -8.96 -9.75 0.28
C HIS A 278 -10.16 -9.81 -0.65
N ALA A 279 -10.89 -10.94 -0.66
CA ALA A 279 -12.11 -11.06 -1.46
C ALA A 279 -13.16 -10.01 -1.05
N ALA A 280 -13.37 -9.83 0.26
CA ALA A 280 -14.30 -8.83 0.79
C ALA A 280 -13.87 -7.40 0.42
N MET A 281 -12.58 -7.07 0.53
CA MET A 281 -12.06 -5.75 0.13
C MET A 281 -12.27 -5.50 -1.36
N GLY A 282 -11.92 -6.46 -2.21
CA GLY A 282 -12.09 -6.36 -3.66
C GLY A 282 -13.55 -6.17 -4.06
N ALA A 283 -14.46 -6.94 -3.44
CA ALA A 283 -15.89 -6.83 -3.65
C ALA A 283 -16.41 -5.43 -3.28
N ALA A 284 -16.02 -4.90 -2.10
CA ALA A 284 -16.44 -3.58 -1.63
C ALA A 284 -16.00 -2.47 -2.60
N VAL A 285 -14.76 -2.50 -3.08
CA VAL A 285 -14.26 -1.52 -4.05
C VAL A 285 -15.08 -1.54 -5.34
N LEU A 286 -15.34 -2.72 -5.91
CA LEU A 286 -16.11 -2.86 -7.15
C LEU A 286 -17.57 -2.44 -6.99
N GLN A 287 -18.18 -2.69 -5.83
CA GLN A 287 -19.52 -2.23 -5.50
C GLN A 287 -19.59 -0.70 -5.42
N ARG A 288 -18.64 -0.06 -4.73
CA ARG A 288 -18.56 1.41 -4.61
C ARG A 288 -18.36 2.07 -5.97
N LEU A 289 -17.50 1.50 -6.81
CA LEU A 289 -17.32 1.96 -8.20
C LEU A 289 -18.59 1.84 -9.02
N SER A 290 -19.34 0.74 -8.85
CA SER A 290 -20.62 0.56 -9.54
C SER A 290 -21.65 1.61 -9.15
N ALA A 291 -21.61 2.12 -7.94
CA ALA A 291 -22.53 3.13 -7.44
C ALA A 291 -22.18 4.56 -7.89
N ASP A 292 -20.94 4.82 -8.26
CA ASP A 292 -20.42 6.16 -8.61
C ASP A 292 -20.44 6.42 -10.14
N VAL A 293 -20.81 5.45 -11.00
CA VAL A 293 -20.71 5.54 -12.49
C VAL A 293 -22.08 5.59 -13.18
#